data_af220edadc49584932222b3a805d84af
#
_entry.id   af220edadc49584932222b3a805d84af
#
_cell.length_a   1.000
_cell.length_b   1.000
_cell.length_c   1.000
_cell.angle_alpha   90.00
_cell.angle_beta   90.00
_cell.angle_gamma   90.00
#
_symmetry.space_group_name_H-M   'P 1'
#
loop_
_entity.id
_entity.type
_entity.pdbx_description
1 polymer ?
#
loop_
_entity_poly.entity_id
_entity_poly.type
_entity_poly.pdbx_seq_one_letter_code
_entity_poly.pdbx_strand_id
1 'polypeptide(L)'
;MKNLVSIFAGHDANITFYNADKDEYHLIELERLVKKRYFRLHVDNSPEYQKEILTLCQEIAEEDWGIENDYEAVLISSDGFIEVDPKEIFNTNNVTTVARHHQTHAAAAFYLSPFKQALIVSYDGGGDDGHFNIYAANGTEIKLLKNIKSDFGGGYLLCGSLIREVAEKSRHQLALSGKLMGLCGYGKVIPEFVPAFEEFFFDRDYEKLANWTNLPLKNIDNPWKNPLENWVFEGQYGYDIAATAQAGFEDAFFSVLDKYDTDIPLIMTGGCALNVLVNEKVKQYYDREIFVPPNPHDGSLSLGHMLIYNRP
;
A
#
# COMPACT_ATOMS: atom_id res chain seq x y z
N MET A 1 0.56 20.31 -23.77
CA MET A 1 0.65 18.96 -23.19
C MET A 1 -0.61 18.23 -23.63
N LYS A 2 -0.55 16.96 -23.97
CA LYS A 2 -1.75 16.17 -24.35
C LYS A 2 -2.27 15.39 -23.13
N ASN A 3 -3.49 14.88 -23.23
CA ASN A 3 -4.07 14.01 -22.21
C ASN A 3 -3.19 12.77 -21.97
N LEU A 4 -3.26 12.21 -20.78
CA LEU A 4 -2.54 11.01 -20.37
C LEU A 4 -3.48 10.02 -19.69
N VAL A 5 -3.18 8.73 -19.78
CA VAL A 5 -3.84 7.67 -19.00
C VAL A 5 -2.77 6.88 -18.26
N SER A 6 -3.06 6.49 -17.03
CA SER A 6 -2.21 5.60 -16.24
C SER A 6 -3.05 4.49 -15.61
N ILE A 7 -2.60 3.24 -15.71
CA ILE A 7 -3.30 2.04 -15.26
C ILE A 7 -2.43 1.29 -14.26
N PHE A 8 -2.96 1.05 -13.06
CA PHE A 8 -2.45 0.05 -12.12
C PHE A 8 -3.39 -1.15 -12.11
N ALA A 9 -2.87 -2.32 -12.44
CA ALA A 9 -3.68 -3.53 -12.64
C ALA A 9 -3.62 -4.54 -11.48
N GLY A 10 -2.79 -4.28 -10.44
CA GLY A 10 -2.63 -5.11 -9.25
C GLY A 10 -3.87 -5.16 -8.35
N HIS A 11 -3.72 -5.60 -7.09
CA HIS A 11 -4.82 -5.46 -6.12
C HIS A 11 -5.10 -3.97 -5.85
N ASP A 12 -6.36 -3.65 -5.57
CA ASP A 12 -6.81 -2.25 -5.51
C ASP A 12 -6.60 -1.51 -6.85
N ALA A 13 -6.82 -2.23 -7.97
CA ALA A 13 -6.64 -1.72 -9.32
C ALA A 13 -7.31 -0.37 -9.54
N ASN A 14 -6.62 0.53 -10.22
CA ASN A 14 -7.07 1.90 -10.43
C ASN A 14 -6.56 2.46 -11.75
N ILE A 15 -7.26 3.47 -12.26
CA ILE A 15 -6.90 4.18 -13.48
C ILE A 15 -6.98 5.69 -13.21
N THR A 16 -6.01 6.41 -13.72
CA THR A 16 -5.97 7.88 -13.63
C THR A 16 -5.94 8.48 -15.03
N PHE A 17 -6.77 9.48 -15.25
CA PHE A 17 -6.80 10.33 -16.42
C PHE A 17 -6.28 11.71 -16.09
N TYR A 18 -5.44 12.27 -16.93
CA TYR A 18 -5.03 13.66 -16.88
C TYR A 18 -5.68 14.43 -18.01
N ASN A 19 -6.40 15.49 -17.64
CA ASN A 19 -6.98 16.46 -18.56
C ASN A 19 -5.98 17.60 -18.77
N ALA A 20 -5.36 17.67 -19.94
CA ALA A 20 -4.34 18.65 -20.22
C ALA A 20 -4.88 20.07 -20.37
N ASP A 21 -6.14 20.23 -20.79
CA ASP A 21 -6.75 21.54 -20.98
C ASP A 21 -7.11 22.21 -19.65
N LYS A 22 -7.43 21.40 -18.63
CA LYS A 22 -7.83 21.89 -17.30
C LYS A 22 -6.73 21.75 -16.25
N ASP A 23 -5.62 21.05 -16.55
CA ASP A 23 -4.59 20.63 -15.60
C ASP A 23 -5.17 19.86 -14.40
N GLU A 24 -6.05 18.91 -14.67
CA GLU A 24 -6.78 18.14 -13.66
C GLU A 24 -6.48 16.64 -13.77
N TYR A 25 -6.42 15.98 -12.61
CA TYR A 25 -6.25 14.53 -12.49
C TYR A 25 -7.53 13.90 -11.96
N HIS A 26 -8.01 12.85 -12.64
CA HIS A 26 -9.22 12.12 -12.30
C HIS A 26 -8.87 10.66 -12.08
N LEU A 27 -9.10 10.13 -10.87
CA LEU A 27 -8.79 8.76 -10.50
C LEU A 27 -10.05 7.95 -10.29
N ILE A 28 -10.10 6.75 -10.87
CA ILE A 28 -11.13 5.74 -10.63
C ILE A 28 -10.50 4.57 -9.88
N GLU A 29 -10.97 4.30 -8.66
CA GLU A 29 -10.73 3.04 -7.98
C GLU A 29 -11.65 1.97 -8.59
N LEU A 30 -11.11 1.00 -9.34
CA LEU A 30 -11.92 0.03 -10.06
C LEU A 30 -12.78 -0.83 -9.12
N GLU A 31 -12.35 -1.06 -7.89
CA GLU A 31 -13.16 -1.76 -6.89
C GLU A 31 -14.50 -1.08 -6.61
N ARG A 32 -14.57 0.26 -6.72
CA ARG A 32 -15.81 1.04 -6.56
C ARG A 32 -16.72 0.86 -7.78
N LEU A 33 -16.12 0.87 -8.97
CA LEU A 33 -16.84 0.69 -10.22
C LEU A 33 -17.48 -0.72 -10.31
N VAL A 34 -16.69 -1.77 -10.03
CA VAL A 34 -17.15 -3.16 -10.12
C VAL A 34 -17.76 -3.70 -8.81
N LYS A 35 -17.78 -2.90 -7.72
CA LYS A 35 -18.31 -3.27 -6.38
C LYS A 35 -17.65 -4.55 -5.80
N LYS A 36 -16.35 -4.72 -6.05
CA LYS A 36 -15.56 -5.88 -5.58
C LYS A 36 -14.29 -5.37 -4.89
N ARG A 37 -14.18 -5.54 -3.57
CA ARG A 37 -12.99 -5.13 -2.80
C ARG A 37 -11.74 -5.88 -3.25
N TYR A 38 -10.60 -5.19 -3.19
CA TYR A 38 -9.29 -5.71 -3.60
C TYR A 38 -9.29 -6.20 -5.04
N PHE A 39 -10.07 -5.55 -5.91
CA PHE A 39 -10.21 -5.93 -7.30
C PHE A 39 -8.85 -5.87 -8.01
N ARG A 40 -8.57 -6.93 -8.78
CA ARG A 40 -7.40 -7.04 -9.67
C ARG A 40 -7.89 -7.01 -11.10
N LEU A 41 -7.33 -6.15 -11.91
CA LEU A 41 -7.67 -6.10 -13.33
C LEU A 41 -6.99 -7.24 -14.10
N HIS A 42 -5.77 -7.65 -13.68
CA HIS A 42 -5.02 -8.75 -14.29
C HIS A 42 -5.39 -10.11 -13.66
N VAL A 43 -4.94 -11.21 -14.28
CA VAL A 43 -4.95 -12.61 -13.79
C VAL A 43 -6.33 -13.22 -13.54
N ASP A 44 -7.22 -12.54 -12.83
CA ASP A 44 -8.52 -13.09 -12.41
C ASP A 44 -9.66 -12.79 -13.41
N ASN A 45 -9.36 -12.07 -14.52
CA ASN A 45 -10.34 -11.57 -15.44
C ASN A 45 -9.92 -11.86 -16.89
N SER A 46 -10.89 -12.30 -17.71
CA SER A 46 -10.61 -12.53 -19.13
C SER A 46 -10.24 -11.24 -19.86
N PRO A 47 -9.52 -11.32 -21.00
CA PRO A 47 -9.21 -10.14 -21.81
C PRO A 47 -10.45 -9.34 -22.20
N GLU A 48 -11.57 -10.01 -22.50
CA GLU A 48 -12.83 -9.36 -22.84
C GLU A 48 -13.37 -8.53 -21.68
N TYR A 49 -13.31 -9.05 -20.44
CA TYR A 49 -13.76 -8.34 -19.26
C TYR A 49 -12.82 -7.18 -18.90
N GLN A 50 -11.50 -7.35 -19.05
CA GLN A 50 -10.54 -6.26 -18.93
C GLN A 50 -10.86 -5.12 -19.91
N LYS A 51 -11.15 -5.47 -21.18
CA LYS A 51 -11.52 -4.52 -22.22
C LYS A 51 -12.83 -3.79 -21.88
N GLU A 52 -13.84 -4.50 -21.42
CA GLU A 52 -15.12 -3.92 -20.99
C GLU A 52 -14.92 -2.87 -19.89
N ILE A 53 -14.16 -3.18 -18.84
CA ILE A 53 -13.88 -2.26 -17.74
C ILE A 53 -13.10 -1.02 -18.21
N LEU A 54 -12.05 -1.21 -19.00
CA LEU A 54 -11.24 -0.09 -19.47
C LEU A 54 -12.03 0.80 -20.47
N THR A 55 -12.89 0.21 -21.29
CA THR A 55 -13.79 0.97 -22.18
C THR A 55 -14.77 1.80 -21.35
N LEU A 56 -15.38 1.22 -20.32
CA LEU A 56 -16.26 1.95 -19.42
C LEU A 56 -15.53 3.12 -18.72
N CYS A 57 -14.27 2.93 -18.32
CA CYS A 57 -13.47 4.02 -17.76
C CYS A 57 -13.23 5.14 -18.77
N GLN A 58 -13.00 4.79 -20.04
CA GLN A 58 -12.86 5.78 -21.13
C GLN A 58 -14.17 6.54 -21.38
N GLU A 59 -15.30 5.85 -21.40
CA GLU A 59 -16.62 6.46 -21.54
C GLU A 59 -16.88 7.46 -20.39
N ILE A 60 -16.58 7.11 -19.14
CA ILE A 60 -16.67 8.03 -17.98
C ILE A 60 -15.76 9.25 -18.19
N ALA A 61 -14.54 9.06 -18.69
CA ALA A 61 -13.61 10.15 -18.92
C ALA A 61 -14.13 11.15 -19.97
N GLU A 62 -14.76 10.65 -21.03
CA GLU A 62 -15.36 11.48 -22.08
C GLU A 62 -16.63 12.18 -21.59
N GLU A 63 -17.57 11.44 -20.99
CA GLU A 63 -18.90 11.94 -20.64
C GLU A 63 -18.87 12.86 -19.41
N ASP A 64 -18.15 12.47 -18.34
CA ASP A 64 -18.19 13.18 -17.07
C ASP A 64 -17.11 14.28 -16.96
N TRP A 65 -15.95 14.09 -17.62
CA TRP A 65 -14.81 15.00 -17.46
C TRP A 65 -14.44 15.74 -18.74
N GLY A 66 -15.00 15.34 -19.90
CA GLY A 66 -14.74 15.93 -21.20
C GLY A 66 -13.32 15.66 -21.69
N ILE A 67 -12.75 14.50 -21.36
CA ILE A 67 -11.41 14.10 -21.78
C ILE A 67 -11.54 13.34 -23.09
N GLU A 68 -11.14 13.98 -24.20
CA GLU A 68 -11.13 13.35 -25.52
C GLU A 68 -10.20 12.15 -25.57
N ASN A 69 -10.60 11.09 -26.29
CA ASN A 69 -9.78 9.89 -26.49
C ASN A 69 -8.63 10.16 -27.50
N ASP A 70 -7.72 11.05 -27.10
CA ASP A 70 -6.45 11.34 -27.79
C ASP A 70 -5.35 11.56 -26.74
N TYR A 71 -4.55 10.54 -26.52
CA TYR A 71 -3.56 10.50 -25.43
C TYR A 71 -2.13 10.55 -25.97
N GLU A 72 -1.28 11.33 -25.29
CA GLU A 72 0.16 11.33 -25.53
C GLU A 72 0.78 9.98 -25.17
N ALA A 73 0.34 9.39 -24.05
CA ALA A 73 0.79 8.09 -23.58
C ALA A 73 -0.24 7.39 -22.71
N VAL A 74 -0.18 6.05 -22.71
CA VAL A 74 -0.76 5.19 -21.69
C VAL A 74 0.36 4.57 -20.86
N LEU A 75 0.34 4.83 -19.54
CA LEU A 75 1.29 4.32 -18.57
C LEU A 75 0.72 3.07 -17.91
N ILE A 76 1.48 1.97 -17.86
CA ILE A 76 1.04 0.71 -17.24
C ILE A 76 2.04 0.33 -16.16
N SER A 77 1.53 -0.07 -15.00
CA SER A 77 2.39 -0.62 -13.95
C SER A 77 3.02 -1.94 -14.35
N SER A 78 4.28 -2.17 -13.98
CA SER A 78 4.96 -3.45 -14.14
C SER A 78 4.46 -4.53 -13.17
N ASP A 79 3.84 -4.16 -12.07
CA ASP A 79 3.36 -5.08 -11.02
C ASP A 79 2.09 -5.83 -11.41
N GLY A 80 1.54 -5.58 -12.57
CA GLY A 80 0.38 -6.28 -13.13
C GLY A 80 0.23 -5.92 -14.59
N PHE A 81 0.45 -6.90 -15.46
CA PHE A 81 0.18 -6.71 -16.88
C PHE A 81 -1.29 -6.93 -17.18
N ILE A 82 -1.78 -6.20 -18.16
CA ILE A 82 -3.08 -6.42 -18.77
C ILE A 82 -2.86 -7.23 -20.06
N GLU A 83 -3.79 -8.12 -20.38
CA GLU A 83 -3.70 -8.94 -21.59
C GLU A 83 -4.26 -8.21 -22.83
N VAL A 84 -5.07 -7.18 -22.60
CA VAL A 84 -5.62 -6.32 -23.65
C VAL A 84 -4.57 -5.32 -24.10
N ASP A 85 -4.40 -5.13 -25.40
CA ASP A 85 -3.61 -4.01 -25.91
C ASP A 85 -4.33 -2.68 -25.59
N PRO A 86 -3.74 -1.80 -24.79
CA PRO A 86 -4.37 -0.52 -24.47
C PRO A 86 -4.73 0.32 -25.68
N LYS A 87 -4.04 0.14 -26.82
CA LYS A 87 -4.31 0.84 -28.07
C LYS A 87 -5.64 0.48 -28.71
N GLU A 88 -6.25 -0.65 -28.31
CA GLU A 88 -7.60 -1.00 -28.73
C GLU A 88 -8.69 -0.15 -28.08
N ILE A 89 -8.34 0.56 -27.01
CA ILE A 89 -9.27 1.35 -26.20
C ILE A 89 -8.89 2.84 -26.23
N PHE A 90 -7.62 3.12 -25.97
CA PHE A 90 -7.08 4.47 -25.89
C PHE A 90 -6.36 4.84 -27.20
N ASN A 91 -6.80 5.91 -27.82
CA ASN A 91 -6.14 6.41 -29.04
C ASN A 91 -4.76 7.00 -28.69
N THR A 92 -3.74 6.18 -28.77
CA THR A 92 -2.34 6.53 -28.50
C THR A 92 -1.38 5.71 -29.35
N ASN A 93 -0.22 6.27 -29.65
CA ASN A 93 0.90 5.53 -30.23
C ASN A 93 1.95 5.10 -29.20
N ASN A 94 1.83 5.57 -27.95
CA ASN A 94 2.82 5.38 -26.91
C ASN A 94 2.21 4.63 -25.70
N VAL A 95 2.68 3.40 -25.48
CA VAL A 95 2.38 2.61 -24.28
C VAL A 95 3.69 2.37 -23.55
N THR A 96 3.79 2.83 -22.31
CA THR A 96 5.02 2.77 -21.52
C THR A 96 4.78 2.03 -20.21
N THR A 97 5.61 1.04 -19.91
CA THR A 97 5.58 0.34 -18.63
C THR A 97 6.39 1.13 -17.59
N VAL A 98 5.79 1.35 -16.44
CA VAL A 98 6.40 2.06 -15.31
C VAL A 98 6.62 1.07 -14.17
N ALA A 99 7.83 1.05 -13.63
CA ALA A 99 8.21 0.26 -12.46
C ALA A 99 8.48 1.19 -11.25
N ARG A 100 8.84 0.60 -10.11
CA ARG A 100 9.21 1.24 -8.83
C ARG A 100 8.01 1.65 -7.98
N HIS A 101 7.42 0.66 -7.39
CA HIS A 101 6.25 0.70 -6.54
C HIS A 101 6.33 1.78 -5.43
N HIS A 102 7.35 1.72 -4.56
CA HIS A 102 7.49 2.67 -3.46
C HIS A 102 7.83 4.10 -3.92
N GLN A 103 8.56 4.25 -5.02
CA GLN A 103 8.78 5.58 -5.60
C GLN A 103 7.46 6.19 -6.08
N THR A 104 6.55 5.36 -6.59
CA THR A 104 5.22 5.76 -7.03
C THR A 104 4.36 6.23 -5.86
N HIS A 105 4.35 5.46 -4.76
CA HIS A 105 3.73 5.90 -3.51
C HIS A 105 4.29 7.24 -3.02
N ALA A 106 5.62 7.39 -3.02
CA ALA A 106 6.27 8.61 -2.58
C ALA A 106 5.88 9.81 -3.46
N ALA A 107 5.80 9.63 -4.78
CA ALA A 107 5.38 10.69 -5.70
C ALA A 107 3.92 11.08 -5.50
N ALA A 108 3.00 10.12 -5.44
CA ALA A 108 1.59 10.38 -5.17
C ALA A 108 1.42 11.18 -3.88
N ALA A 109 2.06 10.73 -2.80
CA ALA A 109 1.93 11.35 -1.50
C ALA A 109 2.56 12.75 -1.44
N PHE A 110 3.73 12.95 -2.05
CA PHE A 110 4.42 14.23 -2.05
C PHE A 110 3.67 15.30 -2.83
N TYR A 111 3.25 14.98 -4.05
CA TYR A 111 2.55 15.97 -4.90
C TYR A 111 1.12 16.26 -4.44
N LEU A 112 0.50 15.38 -3.63
CA LEU A 112 -0.77 15.66 -2.96
C LEU A 112 -0.59 16.43 -1.65
N SER A 113 0.63 16.50 -1.10
CA SER A 113 0.90 17.22 0.14
C SER A 113 1.01 18.73 -0.08
N PRO A 114 0.85 19.54 0.98
CA PRO A 114 1.10 20.98 0.90
C PRO A 114 2.59 21.35 0.94
N PHE A 115 3.50 20.36 1.03
CA PHE A 115 4.90 20.60 1.32
C PHE A 115 5.74 20.78 0.05
N LYS A 116 6.76 21.66 0.15
CA LYS A 116 7.78 21.83 -0.89
C LYS A 116 9.05 21.00 -0.60
N GLN A 117 9.19 20.55 0.65
CA GLN A 117 10.25 19.67 1.11
C GLN A 117 9.67 18.72 2.17
N ALA A 118 10.04 17.45 2.10
CA ALA A 118 9.59 16.45 3.08
C ALA A 118 10.55 15.27 3.18
N LEU A 119 10.56 14.63 4.35
CA LEU A 119 10.96 13.24 4.49
C LEU A 119 9.75 12.36 4.16
N ILE A 120 9.93 11.32 3.34
CA ILE A 120 8.84 10.42 2.97
C ILE A 120 9.20 9.01 3.41
N VAL A 121 8.29 8.40 4.15
CA VAL A 121 8.33 6.98 4.50
C VAL A 121 7.28 6.25 3.67
N SER A 122 7.74 5.36 2.78
CA SER A 122 6.88 4.49 1.99
C SER A 122 7.08 3.05 2.47
N TYR A 123 6.06 2.46 3.11
CA TYR A 123 6.12 1.13 3.71
C TYR A 123 4.85 0.33 3.42
N ASP A 124 5.06 -0.88 2.88
CA ASP A 124 3.98 -1.72 2.35
C ASP A 124 4.26 -3.21 2.53
N GLY A 125 3.35 -4.07 1.99
CA GLY A 125 3.53 -5.52 1.94
C GLY A 125 4.52 -6.00 0.88
N GLY A 126 4.95 -5.12 -0.04
CA GLY A 126 5.92 -5.44 -1.07
C GLY A 126 5.89 -4.46 -2.24
N GLY A 127 6.83 -4.63 -3.15
CA GLY A 127 6.98 -3.88 -4.38
C GLY A 127 8.27 -4.30 -5.08
N ASP A 128 8.44 -3.93 -6.34
CA ASP A 128 9.63 -4.23 -7.13
C ASP A 128 10.90 -3.53 -6.61
N ASP A 129 10.73 -2.49 -5.79
CA ASP A 129 11.82 -1.71 -5.17
C ASP A 129 11.88 -1.87 -3.63
N GLY A 130 11.30 -2.94 -3.09
CA GLY A 130 11.40 -3.31 -1.67
C GLY A 130 10.08 -3.32 -0.92
N HIS A 131 10.14 -3.16 0.41
CA HIS A 131 8.98 -3.16 1.31
C HIS A 131 8.92 -1.91 2.18
N PHE A 132 10.07 -1.26 2.42
CA PHE A 132 10.17 -0.07 3.25
C PHE A 132 11.29 0.84 2.73
N ASN A 133 10.88 1.96 2.19
CA ASN A 133 11.80 2.93 1.60
C ASN A 133 11.66 4.31 2.26
N ILE A 134 12.78 4.99 2.43
CA ILE A 134 12.85 6.36 2.93
C ILE A 134 13.37 7.25 1.81
N TYR A 135 12.64 8.32 1.52
CA TYR A 135 12.99 9.31 0.51
C TYR A 135 13.11 10.70 1.12
N ALA A 136 13.94 11.54 0.50
CA ALA A 136 13.90 12.99 0.66
C ALA A 136 13.28 13.60 -0.58
N ALA A 137 12.34 14.51 -0.40
CA ALA A 137 11.73 15.28 -1.47
C ALA A 137 12.04 16.77 -1.30
N ASN A 138 12.38 17.45 -2.41
CA ASN A 138 12.59 18.89 -2.45
C ASN A 138 12.27 19.42 -3.85
N GLY A 139 11.25 20.28 -3.95
CA GLY A 139 10.75 20.79 -5.23
C GLY A 139 10.20 19.65 -6.10
N THR A 140 10.89 19.33 -7.19
CA THR A 140 10.50 18.24 -8.12
C THR A 140 11.34 16.97 -7.92
N GLU A 141 12.39 17.03 -7.10
CA GLU A 141 13.26 15.89 -6.85
C GLU A 141 12.74 15.02 -5.70
N ILE A 142 12.61 13.73 -5.96
CA ILE A 142 12.30 12.69 -4.95
C ILE A 142 13.44 11.68 -4.99
N LYS A 143 14.29 11.69 -3.97
CA LYS A 143 15.51 10.89 -3.89
C LYS A 143 15.40 9.80 -2.84
N LEU A 144 15.66 8.55 -3.22
CA LEU A 144 15.78 7.44 -2.27
C LEU A 144 17.00 7.66 -1.36
N LEU A 145 16.78 7.73 -0.06
CA LEU A 145 17.82 7.78 0.96
C LEU A 145 18.22 6.38 1.42
N LYS A 146 17.22 5.53 1.63
CA LYS A 146 17.46 4.18 2.16
C LYS A 146 16.33 3.22 1.80
N ASN A 147 16.71 2.00 1.44
CA ASN A 147 15.85 0.83 1.47
C ASN A 147 16.11 0.08 2.78
N ILE A 148 15.08 -0.18 3.55
CA ILE A 148 15.13 -0.91 4.83
C ILE A 148 14.74 -2.35 4.56
N LYS A 149 15.61 -3.29 4.93
CA LYS A 149 15.29 -4.72 4.87
C LYS A 149 14.29 -5.05 5.97
N SER A 150 13.04 -5.17 5.62
CA SER A 150 11.93 -5.45 6.55
C SER A 150 10.70 -5.86 5.74
N ASP A 151 9.65 -6.33 6.42
CA ASP A 151 8.35 -6.55 5.82
C ASP A 151 7.25 -6.28 6.83
N PHE A 152 6.95 -5.00 6.98
CA PHE A 152 5.93 -4.55 7.93
C PHE A 152 4.52 -4.97 7.49
N GLY A 153 4.18 -4.80 6.22
CA GLY A 153 2.85 -5.14 5.72
C GLY A 153 2.56 -6.63 5.77
N GLY A 154 3.47 -7.44 5.21
CA GLY A 154 3.35 -8.89 5.25
C GLY A 154 3.41 -9.46 6.67
N GLY A 155 4.32 -8.97 7.51
CA GLY A 155 4.43 -9.37 8.91
C GLY A 155 3.14 -9.08 9.69
N TYR A 156 2.56 -7.90 9.50
CA TYR A 156 1.32 -7.51 10.17
C TYR A 156 0.11 -8.34 9.71
N LEU A 157 0.02 -8.60 8.41
CA LEU A 157 -0.98 -9.51 7.84
C LEU A 157 -0.87 -10.90 8.45
N LEU A 158 0.35 -11.42 8.56
CA LEU A 158 0.62 -12.74 9.14
C LEU A 158 0.25 -12.81 10.63
N CYS A 159 0.53 -11.75 11.42
CA CYS A 159 0.04 -11.68 12.80
C CYS A 159 -1.49 -11.79 12.85
N GLY A 160 -2.19 -11.15 11.91
CA GLY A 160 -3.64 -11.27 11.80
C GLY A 160 -4.11 -12.69 11.48
N SER A 161 -3.36 -13.44 10.67
CA SER A 161 -3.70 -14.82 10.30
C SER A 161 -3.62 -15.79 11.47
N LEU A 162 -2.85 -15.47 12.51
CA LEU A 162 -2.71 -16.32 13.68
C LEU A 162 -3.91 -16.27 14.62
N ILE A 163 -4.83 -15.33 14.45
CA ILE A 163 -5.93 -15.08 15.38
C ILE A 163 -7.25 -15.46 14.73
N ARG A 164 -7.98 -16.37 15.38
CA ARG A 164 -9.25 -16.92 14.88
C ARG A 164 -10.26 -15.87 14.49
N GLU A 165 -10.52 -14.90 15.36
CA GLU A 165 -11.56 -13.88 15.17
C GLU A 165 -11.20 -12.93 13.99
N VAL A 166 -9.93 -12.84 13.63
CA VAL A 166 -9.45 -12.13 12.46
C VAL A 166 -9.53 -13.00 11.21
N ALA A 167 -8.98 -14.23 11.27
CA ALA A 167 -8.89 -15.13 10.12
C ALA A 167 -10.27 -15.60 9.63
N GLU A 168 -11.11 -16.21 10.50
CA GLU A 168 -12.42 -16.76 10.12
C GLU A 168 -13.41 -15.71 9.62
N LYS A 169 -13.30 -14.46 10.08
CA LYS A 169 -14.15 -13.36 9.63
C LYS A 169 -13.63 -12.66 8.37
N SER A 170 -12.47 -13.05 7.87
CA SER A 170 -11.87 -12.48 6.67
C SER A 170 -12.24 -13.29 5.44
N ARG A 171 -12.68 -12.60 4.38
CA ARG A 171 -12.96 -13.21 3.07
C ARG A 171 -11.80 -13.05 2.10
N HIS A 172 -10.81 -12.28 2.47
CA HIS A 172 -9.63 -11.99 1.67
C HIS A 172 -8.46 -11.68 2.61
N GLN A 173 -7.24 -12.12 2.25
CA GLN A 173 -6.06 -11.96 3.09
C GLN A 173 -5.73 -10.50 3.43
N LEU A 174 -5.91 -9.56 2.49
CA LEU A 174 -5.66 -8.13 2.75
C LEU A 174 -6.58 -7.53 3.82
N ALA A 175 -7.71 -8.19 4.14
CA ALA A 175 -8.58 -7.75 5.22
C ALA A 175 -8.04 -8.08 6.63
N LEU A 176 -7.03 -8.94 6.73
CA LEU A 176 -6.47 -9.37 8.02
C LEU A 176 -5.85 -8.20 8.79
N SER A 177 -5.06 -7.36 8.12
CA SER A 177 -4.35 -6.24 8.75
C SER A 177 -5.31 -5.24 9.42
N GLY A 178 -6.34 -4.78 8.70
CA GLY A 178 -7.31 -3.84 9.26
C GLY A 178 -8.12 -4.43 10.43
N LYS A 179 -8.40 -5.74 10.40
CA LYS A 179 -9.10 -6.43 11.50
C LYS A 179 -8.19 -6.65 12.71
N LEU A 180 -6.91 -6.98 12.48
CA LEU A 180 -5.92 -7.07 13.54
C LEU A 180 -5.80 -5.73 14.28
N MET A 181 -5.65 -4.63 13.54
CA MET A 181 -5.60 -3.28 14.10
C MET A 181 -6.84 -2.95 14.93
N GLY A 182 -8.04 -3.31 14.45
CA GLY A 182 -9.27 -3.10 15.23
C GLY A 182 -9.35 -3.99 16.47
N LEU A 183 -8.81 -5.21 16.41
CA LEU A 183 -8.88 -6.18 17.52
C LEU A 183 -7.91 -5.83 18.65
N CYS A 184 -6.76 -5.22 18.37
CA CYS A 184 -5.75 -4.90 19.37
C CYS A 184 -6.28 -4.01 20.51
N GLY A 185 -7.32 -3.19 20.24
CA GLY A 185 -7.97 -2.35 21.25
C GLY A 185 -8.72 -3.13 22.35
N TYR A 186 -8.95 -4.43 22.17
CA TYR A 186 -9.61 -5.29 23.16
C TYR A 186 -8.62 -6.15 23.95
N GLY A 187 -7.33 -6.13 23.59
CA GLY A 187 -6.28 -6.89 24.24
C GLY A 187 -5.43 -6.05 25.20
N LYS A 188 -4.57 -6.76 25.92
CA LYS A 188 -3.52 -6.18 26.74
C LYS A 188 -2.18 -6.60 26.18
N VAL A 189 -1.26 -5.65 26.07
CA VAL A 189 0.11 -5.93 25.65
C VAL A 189 0.78 -6.89 26.64
N ILE A 190 1.45 -7.92 26.11
CA ILE A 190 2.33 -8.82 26.86
C ILE A 190 3.75 -8.29 26.70
N PRO A 191 4.28 -7.52 27.68
CA PRO A 191 5.51 -6.76 27.50
C PRO A 191 6.73 -7.62 27.15
N GLU A 192 6.80 -8.82 27.69
CA GLU A 192 7.91 -9.78 27.45
C GLU A 192 7.95 -10.29 25.99
N PHE A 193 6.86 -10.19 25.23
CA PHE A 193 6.81 -10.63 23.83
C PHE A 193 7.06 -9.48 22.83
N VAL A 194 6.94 -8.23 23.25
CA VAL A 194 7.11 -7.07 22.37
C VAL A 194 8.43 -7.09 21.59
N PRO A 195 9.60 -7.35 22.20
CA PRO A 195 10.86 -7.39 21.47
C PRO A 195 10.91 -8.47 20.39
N ALA A 196 10.23 -9.61 20.61
CA ALA A 196 10.18 -10.69 19.64
C ALA A 196 9.30 -10.31 18.43
N PHE A 197 8.18 -9.61 18.66
CA PHE A 197 7.35 -9.09 17.59
C PHE A 197 8.05 -7.92 16.87
N GLU A 198 8.76 -7.04 17.56
CA GLU A 198 9.58 -5.99 16.93
C GLU A 198 10.54 -6.60 15.91
N GLU A 199 11.31 -7.61 16.31
CA GLU A 199 12.27 -8.26 15.43
C GLU A 199 11.61 -9.01 14.29
N PHE A 200 10.43 -9.60 14.51
CA PHE A 200 9.64 -10.29 13.49
C PHE A 200 9.28 -9.41 12.29
N PHE A 201 9.06 -8.11 12.48
CA PHE A 201 8.80 -7.18 11.38
C PHE A 201 10.01 -6.91 10.48
N PHE A 202 11.22 -7.26 10.94
CA PHE A 202 12.41 -7.15 10.12
C PHE A 202 12.75 -8.45 9.38
N ASP A 203 12.58 -9.63 9.99
CA ASP A 203 13.02 -10.89 9.40
C ASP A 203 11.91 -11.89 9.06
N ARG A 204 10.71 -11.72 9.63
CA ARG A 204 9.55 -12.64 9.53
C ARG A 204 9.88 -14.08 9.93
N ASP A 205 10.81 -14.25 10.85
CA ASP A 205 11.22 -15.57 11.32
C ASP A 205 10.25 -16.09 12.39
N TYR A 206 9.33 -16.96 11.97
CA TYR A 206 8.36 -17.61 12.86
C TYR A 206 8.98 -18.56 13.87
N GLU A 207 10.06 -19.25 13.51
CA GLU A 207 10.74 -20.15 14.46
C GLU A 207 11.36 -19.34 15.58
N LYS A 208 11.95 -18.21 15.24
CA LYS A 208 12.53 -17.29 16.21
C LYS A 208 11.44 -16.69 17.10
N LEU A 209 10.34 -16.19 16.52
CA LEU A 209 9.19 -15.69 17.28
C LEU A 209 8.64 -16.77 18.22
N ALA A 210 8.45 -18.01 17.73
CA ALA A 210 7.98 -19.14 18.52
C ALA A 210 8.93 -19.51 19.67
N ASN A 211 10.24 -19.49 19.42
CA ASN A 211 11.24 -19.83 20.43
C ASN A 211 11.33 -18.80 21.55
N TRP A 212 11.20 -17.52 21.22
CA TRP A 212 11.25 -16.44 22.21
C TRP A 212 9.99 -16.34 23.06
N THR A 213 8.84 -16.62 22.46
CA THR A 213 7.55 -16.46 23.11
C THR A 213 6.95 -17.77 23.63
N ASN A 214 7.55 -18.92 23.32
CA ASN A 214 6.97 -20.26 23.51
C ASN A 214 5.57 -20.42 22.86
N LEU A 215 5.25 -19.62 21.86
CA LEU A 215 4.00 -19.70 21.14
C LEU A 215 3.95 -20.97 20.25
N PRO A 216 2.77 -21.59 20.07
CA PRO A 216 2.63 -22.86 19.32
C PRO A 216 2.68 -22.64 17.80
N LEU A 217 3.69 -21.89 17.29
CA LEU A 217 3.82 -21.52 15.88
C LEU A 217 4.58 -22.55 15.04
N LYS A 218 5.17 -23.60 15.69
CA LYS A 218 6.07 -24.57 15.03
C LYS A 218 5.44 -25.42 13.94
N ASN A 219 4.12 -25.45 13.82
CA ASN A 219 3.39 -26.26 12.84
C ASN A 219 2.86 -25.45 11.65
N ILE A 220 3.27 -24.20 11.49
CA ILE A 220 2.84 -23.35 10.38
C ILE A 220 3.85 -23.53 9.24
N ASP A 221 3.64 -24.56 8.39
CA ASP A 221 4.54 -24.86 7.26
C ASP A 221 4.65 -23.71 6.25
N ASN A 222 3.58 -23.03 5.98
CA ASN A 222 3.56 -21.87 5.09
C ASN A 222 2.34 -20.98 5.41
N PRO A 223 2.53 -19.93 6.19
CA PRO A 223 1.43 -19.04 6.57
C PRO A 223 0.78 -18.32 5.38
N TRP A 224 1.50 -18.20 4.25
CA TRP A 224 0.96 -17.61 3.02
C TRP A 224 0.08 -18.56 2.23
N LYS A 225 0.21 -19.88 2.43
CA LYS A 225 -0.54 -20.86 1.65
C LYS A 225 -2.04 -20.82 1.95
N ASN A 226 -2.40 -20.67 3.23
CA ASN A 226 -3.79 -20.58 3.70
C ASN A 226 -3.90 -19.59 4.88
N PRO A 227 -3.67 -18.29 4.68
CA PRO A 227 -3.60 -17.34 5.79
C PRO A 227 -4.92 -17.17 6.55
N LEU A 228 -6.04 -17.68 6.03
CA LEU A 228 -7.34 -17.63 6.69
C LEU A 228 -7.65 -18.88 7.53
N GLU A 229 -6.82 -19.92 7.46
CA GLU A 229 -7.04 -21.23 8.09
C GLU A 229 -5.97 -21.59 9.13
N ASN A 230 -4.89 -20.80 9.22
CA ASN A 230 -3.71 -21.10 10.04
C ASN A 230 -3.74 -20.49 11.45
N TRP A 231 -4.91 -20.08 11.94
CA TRP A 231 -5.02 -19.49 13.27
C TRP A 231 -4.68 -20.48 14.39
N VAL A 232 -4.07 -19.97 15.43
CA VAL A 232 -3.63 -20.74 16.62
C VAL A 232 -4.07 -20.09 17.94
N PHE A 233 -4.52 -18.84 17.88
CA PHE A 233 -5.00 -18.06 19.03
C PHE A 233 -6.46 -17.72 18.90
N GLU A 234 -7.18 -17.70 20.04
CA GLU A 234 -8.58 -17.30 20.11
C GLU A 234 -8.92 -16.63 21.44
N GLY A 235 -10.04 -15.93 21.48
CA GLY A 235 -10.55 -15.27 22.68
C GLY A 235 -9.57 -14.22 23.22
N GLN A 236 -9.59 -14.02 24.55
CA GLN A 236 -8.81 -12.96 25.18
C GLN A 236 -7.31 -13.06 24.89
N TYR A 237 -6.76 -14.28 24.84
CA TYR A 237 -5.35 -14.47 24.52
C TYR A 237 -5.01 -14.05 23.08
N GLY A 238 -5.91 -14.34 22.13
CA GLY A 238 -5.78 -13.83 20.75
C GLY A 238 -5.80 -12.29 20.70
N TYR A 239 -6.64 -11.66 21.54
CA TYR A 239 -6.70 -10.19 21.62
C TYR A 239 -5.42 -9.61 22.23
N ASP A 240 -4.85 -10.26 23.24
CA ASP A 240 -3.59 -9.84 23.86
C ASP A 240 -2.41 -10.01 22.88
N ILE A 241 -2.39 -11.06 22.06
CA ILE A 241 -1.44 -11.23 20.96
C ILE A 241 -1.62 -10.12 19.90
N ALA A 242 -2.85 -9.73 19.56
CA ALA A 242 -3.10 -8.62 18.65
C ALA A 242 -2.54 -7.30 19.18
N ALA A 243 -2.78 -7.00 20.46
CA ALA A 243 -2.24 -5.80 21.12
C ALA A 243 -0.71 -5.82 21.17
N THR A 244 -0.11 -6.99 21.41
CA THR A 244 1.34 -7.18 21.48
C THR A 244 2.00 -7.04 20.11
N ALA A 245 1.39 -7.61 19.07
CA ALA A 245 1.85 -7.46 17.69
C ALA A 245 1.80 -5.98 17.24
N GLN A 246 0.74 -5.25 17.62
CA GLN A 246 0.65 -3.82 17.36
C GLN A 246 1.77 -3.04 18.07
N ALA A 247 2.05 -3.35 19.34
CA ALA A 247 3.13 -2.71 20.10
C ALA A 247 4.50 -2.99 19.44
N GLY A 248 4.78 -4.24 19.07
CA GLY A 248 6.02 -4.58 18.36
C GLY A 248 6.15 -3.91 16.99
N PHE A 249 5.04 -3.77 16.26
CA PHE A 249 5.01 -3.00 15.00
C PHE A 249 5.39 -1.53 15.22
N GLU A 250 4.84 -0.91 16.26
CA GLU A 250 5.13 0.48 16.62
C GLU A 250 6.60 0.64 17.01
N ASP A 251 7.12 -0.20 17.89
CA ASP A 251 8.52 -0.15 18.32
C ASP A 251 9.48 -0.37 17.13
N ALA A 252 9.19 -1.34 16.25
CA ALA A 252 9.95 -1.55 15.03
C ALA A 252 9.93 -0.31 14.11
N PHE A 253 8.76 0.32 13.93
CA PHE A 253 8.63 1.53 13.11
C PHE A 253 9.43 2.69 13.68
N PHE A 254 9.31 2.98 14.99
CA PHE A 254 10.06 4.04 15.65
C PHE A 254 11.56 3.77 15.65
N SER A 255 12.01 2.53 15.82
CA SER A 255 13.44 2.17 15.76
C SER A 255 14.09 2.50 14.41
N VAL A 256 13.28 2.56 13.33
CA VAL A 256 13.71 3.02 12.01
C VAL A 256 13.62 4.53 11.91
N LEU A 257 12.47 5.12 12.27
CA LEU A 257 12.17 6.54 12.02
C LEU A 257 13.05 7.48 12.85
N ASP A 258 13.41 7.10 14.07
CA ASP A 258 14.29 7.89 14.96
C ASP A 258 15.68 8.16 14.34
N LYS A 259 16.15 7.30 13.43
CA LYS A 259 17.40 7.51 12.70
C LYS A 259 17.31 8.64 11.67
N TYR A 260 16.09 9.10 11.38
CA TYR A 260 15.78 10.14 10.40
C TYR A 260 14.99 11.29 11.04
N ASP A 261 15.19 11.48 12.34
CA ASP A 261 14.57 12.61 13.05
C ASP A 261 15.14 13.93 12.54
N THR A 262 14.27 14.76 12.00
CA THR A 262 14.57 16.05 11.37
C THR A 262 13.40 17.00 11.59
N ASP A 263 13.64 18.30 11.47
CA ASP A 263 12.60 19.33 11.59
C ASP A 263 11.72 19.47 10.33
N ILE A 264 12.05 18.74 9.24
CA ILE A 264 11.26 18.82 8.00
C ILE A 264 9.97 17.99 8.11
N PRO A 265 8.90 18.38 7.38
CA PRO A 265 7.66 17.63 7.37
C PRO A 265 7.84 16.14 7.03
N LEU A 266 7.01 15.29 7.63
CA LEU A 266 7.01 13.85 7.39
C LEU A 266 5.77 13.47 6.58
N ILE A 267 5.99 12.68 5.53
CA ILE A 267 4.92 12.03 4.76
C ILE A 267 5.01 10.52 5.00
N MET A 268 3.87 9.89 5.31
CA MET A 268 3.76 8.44 5.44
C MET A 268 2.81 7.90 4.38
N THR A 269 3.25 6.90 3.60
CA THR A 269 2.51 6.30 2.48
C THR A 269 2.84 4.81 2.33
N GLY A 270 2.13 4.11 1.43
CA GLY A 270 2.10 2.65 1.35
C GLY A 270 0.96 2.08 2.21
N GLY A 271 0.59 0.82 2.01
CA GLY A 271 -0.53 0.19 2.72
C GLY A 271 -0.41 0.20 4.24
N CYS A 272 0.81 0.16 4.77
CA CYS A 272 1.06 0.25 6.21
C CYS A 272 0.70 1.62 6.81
N ALA A 273 0.68 2.69 6.00
CA ALA A 273 0.23 4.02 6.45
C ALA A 273 -1.28 4.09 6.74
N LEU A 274 -2.04 3.02 6.45
CA LEU A 274 -3.40 2.84 6.94
C LEU A 274 -3.47 2.47 8.44
N ASN A 275 -2.32 2.19 9.08
CA ASN A 275 -2.28 1.94 10.52
C ASN A 275 -2.41 3.27 11.30
N VAL A 276 -3.66 3.63 11.59
CA VAL A 276 -3.99 4.90 12.27
C VAL A 276 -3.43 5.00 13.69
N LEU A 277 -3.14 3.86 14.33
CA LEU A 277 -2.57 3.84 15.69
C LEU A 277 -1.11 4.31 15.66
N VAL A 278 -0.32 3.83 14.70
CA VAL A 278 1.04 4.32 14.47
C VAL A 278 1.01 5.79 14.07
N ASN A 279 0.13 6.17 13.16
CA ASN A 279 0.04 7.56 12.67
C ASN A 279 -0.23 8.54 13.83
N GLU A 280 -1.14 8.18 14.74
CA GLU A 280 -1.43 9.00 15.93
C GLU A 280 -0.22 9.09 16.87
N LYS A 281 0.48 7.97 17.13
CA LYS A 281 1.69 7.98 17.97
C LYS A 281 2.82 8.81 17.33
N VAL A 282 3.02 8.71 16.02
CA VAL A 282 4.00 9.54 15.29
C VAL A 282 3.68 11.02 15.48
N LYS A 283 2.40 11.40 15.35
CA LYS A 283 1.95 12.79 15.59
C LYS A 283 2.18 13.28 17.02
N GLN A 284 2.06 12.39 17.99
CA GLN A 284 2.28 12.74 19.40
C GLN A 284 3.77 12.82 19.77
N TYR A 285 4.61 12.01 19.10
CA TYR A 285 6.01 11.86 19.44
C TYR A 285 6.91 12.91 18.79
N TYR A 286 6.65 13.22 17.49
CA TYR A 286 7.46 14.17 16.73
C TYR A 286 6.80 15.54 16.65
N ASP A 287 7.55 16.60 16.99
CA ASP A 287 7.12 18.00 16.87
C ASP A 287 7.38 18.52 15.45
N ARG A 288 6.72 17.89 14.45
CA ARG A 288 6.78 18.30 13.03
C ARG A 288 5.45 18.07 12.34
N GLU A 289 5.25 18.72 11.19
CA GLU A 289 4.07 18.50 10.37
C GLU A 289 4.09 17.08 9.77
N ILE A 290 2.94 16.41 9.85
CA ILE A 290 2.77 15.04 9.36
C ILE A 290 1.64 15.00 8.35
N PHE A 291 1.86 14.33 7.23
CA PHE A 291 0.87 14.12 6.19
C PHE A 291 0.77 12.65 5.81
N VAL A 292 -0.45 12.15 5.78
CA VAL A 292 -0.82 10.86 5.18
C VAL A 292 -1.79 11.18 4.05
N PRO A 293 -1.52 10.79 2.81
CA PRO A 293 -2.42 11.10 1.69
C PRO A 293 -3.78 10.42 1.89
N PRO A 294 -4.86 10.93 1.26
CA PRO A 294 -6.20 10.35 1.36
C PRO A 294 -6.27 8.89 0.94
N ASN A 295 -5.40 8.48 0.01
CA ASN A 295 -5.29 7.11 -0.48
C ASN A 295 -3.81 6.68 -0.44
N PRO A 296 -3.28 6.27 0.76
CA PRO A 296 -1.87 5.97 0.91
C PRO A 296 -1.45 4.62 0.32
N HIS A 297 -2.39 3.69 0.09
CA HIS A 297 -2.16 2.34 -0.42
C HIS A 297 -2.16 2.29 -1.97
N ASP A 298 -2.11 1.09 -2.55
CA ASP A 298 -2.03 0.85 -4.00
C ASP A 298 -3.12 1.51 -4.82
N GLY A 299 -4.25 1.86 -4.22
CA GLY A 299 -5.35 2.55 -4.88
C GLY A 299 -5.01 3.92 -5.48
N SER A 300 -3.79 4.46 -5.24
CA SER A 300 -3.29 5.70 -5.86
C SER A 300 -2.09 5.51 -6.78
N LEU A 301 -1.69 4.28 -7.08
CA LEU A 301 -0.46 4.04 -7.85
C LEU A 301 -0.54 4.55 -9.29
N SER A 302 -1.70 4.45 -9.96
CA SER A 302 -1.87 5.05 -11.28
C SER A 302 -1.65 6.57 -11.27
N LEU A 303 -2.10 7.26 -10.22
CA LEU A 303 -1.85 8.70 -10.04
C LEU A 303 -0.36 8.97 -9.81
N GLY A 304 0.30 8.18 -8.97
CA GLY A 304 1.72 8.33 -8.71
C GLY A 304 2.58 8.13 -9.95
N HIS A 305 2.28 7.13 -10.79
CA HIS A 305 2.92 6.94 -12.10
C HIS A 305 2.77 8.17 -12.99
N MET A 306 1.57 8.70 -13.05
CA MET A 306 1.27 9.88 -13.86
C MET A 306 2.02 11.11 -13.36
N LEU A 307 2.09 11.31 -12.04
CA LEU A 307 2.82 12.43 -11.44
C LEU A 307 4.33 12.34 -11.65
N ILE A 308 4.91 11.13 -11.65
CA ILE A 308 6.31 10.93 -12.03
C ILE A 308 6.55 11.30 -13.50
N TYR A 309 5.65 10.90 -14.38
CA TYR A 309 5.77 11.15 -15.81
C TYR A 309 5.56 12.62 -16.19
N ASN A 310 4.56 13.26 -15.60
CA ASN A 310 4.09 14.59 -15.98
C ASN A 310 4.68 15.73 -15.13
N ARG A 311 5.18 15.43 -13.92
CA ARG A 311 5.78 16.41 -12.98
C ARG A 311 7.14 15.90 -12.50
N PRO A 312 8.16 15.88 -13.39
CA PRO A 312 9.51 15.42 -13.06
C PRO A 312 10.23 16.32 -12.05
#